data_9b86f791b37d379f8ba5175072fea76b
#
_entry.id   9b86f791b37d379f8ba5175072fea76b
#
_cell.length_a   1.000
_cell.length_b   1.000
_cell.length_c   1.000
_cell.angle_alpha   90.00
_cell.angle_beta   90.00
_cell.angle_gamma   90.00
#
_symmetry.space_group_name_H-M   'P 1'
#
loop_
_entity.id
_entity.type
_entity.pdbx_description
1 polymer ?
#
loop_
_entity_poly.entity_id
_entity_poly.type
_entity_poly.pdbx_seq_one_letter_code
_entity_poly.pdbx_strand_id
1 'polypeptide(L)'
;MTLESFWEKVTESNLRQGDYLVNCPVPVYSEIPQENSWLEIQIGFSDLIIITQSCDLENGKNDLVALCPIYTLAEFEEENPKASQKGFWEQVRKAKIEGFHLLSPFQNPENNRECLVVDFREIYSLPFEFLTKHAASLENRWRLKPPYLEHFSQAFARFFMRVGLPANIPPFK
;
A
#
# COMPACT_ATOMS: atom_id res chain seq x y z
N MET A 1 20.39 20.96 -1.83
CA MET A 1 19.22 20.50 -2.59
C MET A 1 18.21 20.06 -1.54
N THR A 2 17.22 20.88 -1.24
CA THR A 2 16.11 20.48 -0.33
C THR A 2 15.31 19.42 -1.05
N LEU A 3 15.32 18.18 -0.55
CA LEU A 3 14.45 17.12 -1.02
C LEU A 3 12.99 17.56 -0.75
N GLU A 4 12.20 17.74 -1.80
CA GLU A 4 10.77 17.96 -1.61
C GLU A 4 10.15 16.73 -0.94
N SER A 5 9.28 16.97 0.04
CA SER A 5 8.49 15.89 0.64
C SER A 5 7.61 15.23 -0.42
N PHE A 6 7.50 13.89 -0.42
CA PHE A 6 6.60 13.13 -1.30
C PHE A 6 5.13 13.27 -0.89
N TRP A 7 4.89 13.85 0.27
CA TRP A 7 3.62 13.82 0.97
C TRP A 7 3.06 15.21 1.22
N GLU A 8 1.75 15.27 1.28
CA GLU A 8 0.98 16.40 1.79
C GLU A 8 0.06 15.95 2.92
N LYS A 9 -0.20 16.83 3.88
CA LYS A 9 -1.21 16.58 4.92
C LYS A 9 -2.59 16.93 4.40
N VAL A 10 -3.55 16.03 4.64
CA VAL A 10 -4.95 16.22 4.28
C VAL A 10 -5.86 15.98 5.48
N THR A 11 -6.89 16.82 5.59
CA THR A 11 -7.93 16.76 6.64
C THR A 11 -9.31 16.43 6.07
N GLU A 12 -9.43 16.39 4.75
CA GLU A 12 -10.68 16.06 4.07
C GLU A 12 -11.09 14.61 4.31
N SER A 13 -12.40 14.32 4.30
CA SER A 13 -12.92 12.97 4.52
C SER A 13 -12.75 12.04 3.32
N ASN A 14 -12.57 12.59 2.11
CA ASN A 14 -12.52 11.82 0.88
C ASN A 14 -11.23 10.99 0.81
N LEU A 15 -11.40 9.70 0.55
CA LEU A 15 -10.29 8.79 0.29
C LEU A 15 -9.81 8.95 -1.15
N ARG A 16 -8.49 8.92 -1.33
CA ARG A 16 -7.84 8.92 -2.65
C ARG A 16 -6.69 7.92 -2.71
N GLN A 17 -6.31 7.55 -3.91
CA GLN A 17 -5.09 6.79 -4.14
C GLN A 17 -3.89 7.51 -3.53
N GLY A 18 -3.01 6.74 -2.87
CA GLY A 18 -1.85 7.31 -2.17
C GLY A 18 -2.14 7.84 -0.77
N ASP A 19 -3.37 7.72 -0.25
CA ASP A 19 -3.67 7.99 1.16
C ASP A 19 -3.01 6.95 2.06
N TYR A 20 -2.27 7.43 3.05
CA TYR A 20 -1.68 6.62 4.10
C TYR A 20 -2.62 6.56 5.30
N LEU A 21 -2.98 5.34 5.69
CA LEU A 21 -3.88 5.03 6.80
C LEU A 21 -3.09 4.32 7.89
N VAL A 22 -2.76 5.06 8.94
CA VAL A 22 -2.00 4.55 10.07
C VAL A 22 -2.85 3.62 10.93
N ASN A 23 -2.22 2.54 11.43
CA ASN A 23 -2.81 1.63 12.40
C ASN A 23 -4.21 1.12 12.00
N CYS A 24 -4.37 0.76 10.73
CA CYS A 24 -5.63 0.29 10.17
C CYS A 24 -5.92 -1.15 10.64
N PRO A 25 -7.12 -1.43 11.21
CA PRO A 25 -7.49 -2.80 11.57
C PRO A 25 -7.60 -3.69 10.34
N VAL A 26 -6.95 -4.85 10.36
CA VAL A 26 -6.97 -5.85 9.30
C VAL A 26 -7.32 -7.23 9.84
N PRO A 27 -8.06 -8.07 9.11
CA PRO A 27 -8.34 -9.43 9.52
C PRO A 27 -7.07 -10.29 9.43
N VAL A 28 -6.79 -11.06 10.47
CA VAL A 28 -5.70 -12.04 10.50
C VAL A 28 -6.30 -13.43 10.60
N TYR A 29 -6.02 -14.27 9.61
CA TYR A 29 -6.49 -15.65 9.56
C TYR A 29 -5.37 -16.56 10.08
N SER A 30 -5.58 -17.14 11.27
CA SER A 30 -4.59 -18.04 11.90
C SER A 30 -4.82 -19.51 11.55
N GLU A 31 -6.04 -19.90 11.20
CA GLU A 31 -6.43 -21.29 10.96
C GLU A 31 -7.39 -21.43 9.78
N ILE A 32 -7.37 -22.60 9.15
CA ILE A 32 -8.38 -22.96 8.14
C ILE A 32 -9.64 -23.43 8.91
N PRO A 33 -10.82 -22.80 8.69
CA PRO A 33 -12.04 -23.20 9.38
C PRO A 33 -12.41 -24.63 9.03
N GLN A 34 -12.76 -25.42 10.04
CA GLN A 34 -13.38 -26.74 9.82
C GLN A 34 -14.87 -26.56 9.56
N GLU A 35 -15.46 -27.45 8.77
CA GLU A 35 -16.92 -27.45 8.52
C GLU A 35 -17.69 -27.42 9.85
N ASN A 36 -18.62 -26.48 9.96
CA ASN A 36 -19.48 -26.26 11.14
C ASN A 36 -18.78 -25.72 12.41
N SER A 37 -17.58 -25.17 12.30
CA SER A 37 -16.95 -24.45 13.42
C SER A 37 -17.14 -22.92 13.28
N TRP A 38 -17.32 -22.22 14.39
CA TRP A 38 -17.20 -20.75 14.44
C TRP A 38 -15.72 -20.39 14.30
N LEU A 39 -15.39 -19.51 13.34
CA LEU A 39 -14.06 -18.99 13.19
C LEU A 39 -13.93 -17.69 14.01
N GLU A 40 -13.03 -17.66 14.94
CA GLU A 40 -12.60 -16.42 15.58
C GLU A 40 -11.58 -15.73 14.65
N ILE A 41 -11.98 -14.60 14.07
CA ILE A 41 -11.07 -13.76 13.29
C ILE A 41 -10.32 -12.86 14.26
N GLN A 42 -9.01 -12.98 14.29
CA GLN A 42 -8.17 -12.04 15.01
C GLN A 42 -8.06 -10.73 14.20
N ILE A 43 -8.02 -9.62 14.92
CA ILE A 43 -7.79 -8.32 14.31
C ILE A 43 -6.34 -7.93 14.60
N GLY A 44 -5.58 -7.78 13.54
CA GLY A 44 -4.27 -7.15 13.56
C GLY A 44 -4.38 -5.67 13.21
N PHE A 45 -3.25 -4.97 13.26
CA PHE A 45 -3.16 -3.57 12.86
C PHE A 45 -1.98 -3.41 11.92
N SER A 46 -2.18 -2.68 10.84
CA SER A 46 -1.15 -2.41 9.84
C SER A 46 -1.27 -0.98 9.32
N ASP A 47 -0.14 -0.39 9.02
CA ASP A 47 -0.08 0.84 8.26
C ASP A 47 -0.29 0.51 6.79
N LEU A 48 -1.26 1.16 6.15
CA LEU A 48 -1.67 0.84 4.78
C LEU A 48 -1.65 2.07 3.88
N ILE A 49 -1.38 1.85 2.59
CA ILE A 49 -1.49 2.86 1.55
C ILE A 49 -2.50 2.41 0.49
N ILE A 50 -3.40 3.32 0.10
CA ILE A 50 -4.44 3.03 -0.90
C ILE A 50 -3.83 2.93 -2.29
N ILE A 51 -4.11 1.81 -2.99
CA ILE A 51 -3.73 1.58 -4.39
C ILE A 51 -4.89 1.69 -5.38
N THR A 52 -6.15 1.61 -4.92
CA THR A 52 -7.34 1.86 -5.76
C THR A 52 -7.29 3.29 -6.31
N GLN A 53 -7.58 3.45 -7.61
CA GLN A 53 -7.55 4.75 -8.27
C GLN A 53 -8.58 5.73 -7.70
N SER A 54 -8.20 7.00 -7.61
CA SER A 54 -9.07 8.04 -7.04
C SER A 54 -10.40 8.20 -7.77
N CYS A 55 -10.41 8.07 -9.10
CA CYS A 55 -11.64 8.18 -9.89
C CYS A 55 -12.66 7.05 -9.58
N ASP A 56 -12.19 5.88 -9.17
CA ASP A 56 -13.07 4.77 -8.80
C ASP A 56 -13.63 4.96 -7.38
N LEU A 57 -12.84 5.57 -6.49
CA LEU A 57 -13.28 5.94 -5.13
C LEU A 57 -14.31 7.08 -5.16
N GLU A 58 -14.06 8.14 -5.95
CA GLU A 58 -14.93 9.32 -6.05
C GLU A 58 -16.29 9.00 -6.67
N ASN A 59 -16.35 8.05 -7.59
CA ASN A 59 -17.60 7.67 -8.27
C ASN A 59 -18.39 6.58 -7.54
N GLY A 60 -17.93 6.11 -6.38
CA GLY A 60 -18.58 5.04 -5.62
C GLY A 60 -18.74 3.74 -6.40
N LYS A 61 -17.83 3.48 -7.35
CA LYS A 61 -17.88 2.30 -8.22
C LYS A 61 -17.53 1.00 -7.52
N ASN A 62 -16.77 1.09 -6.43
CA ASN A 62 -16.23 -0.06 -5.73
C ASN A 62 -16.63 -0.04 -4.26
N ASP A 63 -17.26 -1.12 -3.81
CA ASP A 63 -17.54 -1.34 -2.39
C ASP A 63 -16.27 -1.72 -1.60
N LEU A 64 -15.24 -2.20 -2.30
CA LEU A 64 -13.97 -2.63 -1.75
C LEU A 64 -12.82 -1.75 -2.27
N VAL A 65 -11.91 -1.44 -1.39
CA VAL A 65 -10.70 -0.66 -1.66
C VAL A 65 -9.48 -1.55 -1.49
N ALA A 66 -8.59 -1.54 -2.46
CA ALA A 66 -7.34 -2.26 -2.41
C ALA A 66 -6.25 -1.39 -1.77
N LEU A 67 -5.46 -1.99 -0.87
CA LEU A 67 -4.39 -1.35 -0.13
C LEU A 67 -3.17 -2.28 -0.05
N CYS A 68 -1.99 -1.68 0.07
CA CYS A 68 -0.76 -2.42 0.39
C CYS A 68 -0.23 -1.99 1.75
N PRO A 69 0.45 -2.88 2.47
CA PRO A 69 1.15 -2.50 3.69
C PRO A 69 2.35 -1.61 3.37
N ILE A 70 2.62 -0.68 4.30
CA ILE A 70 3.74 0.23 4.25
C ILE A 70 4.46 0.19 5.59
N TYR A 71 5.78 0.06 5.54
CA TYR A 71 6.64 -0.15 6.70
C TYR A 71 7.76 0.88 6.73
N THR A 72 8.31 1.13 7.90
CA THR A 72 9.68 1.64 7.99
C THR A 72 10.68 0.57 7.54
N LEU A 73 11.88 0.97 7.11
CA LEU A 73 12.89 -0.02 6.73
C LEU A 73 13.27 -0.94 7.90
N ALA A 74 13.26 -0.42 9.13
CA ALA A 74 13.58 -1.20 10.32
C ALA A 74 12.55 -2.29 10.58
N GLU A 75 11.25 -1.96 10.60
CA GLU A 75 10.15 -2.92 10.75
C GLU A 75 10.20 -4.00 9.68
N PHE A 76 10.40 -3.58 8.42
CA PHE A 76 10.47 -4.54 7.32
C PHE A 76 11.65 -5.51 7.44
N GLU A 77 12.82 -5.04 7.89
CA GLU A 77 14.02 -5.85 8.08
C GLU A 77 13.88 -6.87 9.23
N GLU A 78 13.12 -6.53 10.30
CA GLU A 78 12.84 -7.45 11.41
C GLU A 78 12.09 -8.70 10.92
N GLU A 79 11.09 -8.51 10.06
CA GLU A 79 10.29 -9.60 9.50
C GLU A 79 10.98 -10.27 8.29
N ASN A 80 11.87 -9.56 7.61
CA ASN A 80 12.54 -9.99 6.39
C ASN A 80 14.07 -9.86 6.48
N PRO A 81 14.78 -10.79 7.15
CA PRO A 81 16.22 -10.67 7.39
C PRO A 81 17.07 -10.51 6.13
N LYS A 82 16.58 -10.97 4.96
CA LYS A 82 17.24 -10.75 3.66
C LYS A 82 17.32 -9.27 3.28
N ALA A 83 16.39 -8.46 3.74
CA ALA A 83 16.36 -7.03 3.45
C ALA A 83 17.49 -6.26 4.16
N SER A 84 18.03 -6.81 5.26
CA SER A 84 19.18 -6.24 5.98
C SER A 84 20.51 -6.44 5.26
N GLN A 85 20.55 -7.25 4.18
CA GLN A 85 21.78 -7.50 3.45
C GLN A 85 22.26 -6.24 2.72
N LYS A 86 23.59 -6.07 2.73
CA LYS A 86 24.24 -4.93 2.06
C LYS A 86 23.81 -4.83 0.59
N GLY A 87 23.30 -3.68 0.21
CA GLY A 87 22.90 -3.39 -1.18
C GLY A 87 21.48 -3.78 -1.54
N PHE A 88 20.71 -4.42 -0.66
CA PHE A 88 19.31 -4.77 -0.92
C PHE A 88 18.47 -3.54 -1.29
N TRP A 89 18.44 -2.53 -0.43
CA TRP A 89 17.67 -1.30 -0.66
C TRP A 89 18.13 -0.51 -1.89
N GLU A 90 19.43 -0.56 -2.20
CA GLU A 90 19.92 0.05 -3.43
C GLU A 90 19.43 -0.68 -4.69
N GLN A 91 19.24 -2.00 -4.63
CA GLN A 91 18.64 -2.76 -5.72
C GLN A 91 17.13 -2.47 -5.83
N VAL A 92 16.41 -2.33 -4.70
CA VAL A 92 15.00 -1.88 -4.70
C VAL A 92 14.89 -0.49 -5.32
N ARG A 93 15.73 0.46 -4.89
CA ARG A 93 15.78 1.83 -5.43
C ARG A 93 16.01 1.86 -6.95
N LYS A 94 16.82 0.95 -7.46
CA LYS A 94 17.10 0.82 -8.91
C LYS A 94 16.07 -0.05 -9.64
N ALA A 95 14.96 -0.41 -9.01
CA ALA A 95 13.92 -1.29 -9.55
C ALA A 95 14.46 -2.65 -10.09
N LYS A 96 15.55 -3.16 -9.47
CA LYS A 96 16.10 -4.49 -9.77
C LYS A 96 15.44 -5.59 -8.94
N ILE A 97 14.90 -5.25 -7.79
CA ILE A 97 14.05 -6.11 -6.97
C ILE A 97 12.65 -5.56 -7.09
N GLU A 98 11.75 -6.35 -7.66
CA GLU A 98 10.37 -5.97 -7.89
C GLU A 98 9.49 -6.40 -6.71
N GLY A 99 8.31 -5.80 -6.60
CA GLY A 99 7.37 -6.05 -5.52
C GLY A 99 7.51 -5.06 -4.37
N PHE A 100 8.53 -4.20 -4.38
CA PHE A 100 8.74 -3.16 -3.37
C PHE A 100 8.85 -1.78 -3.98
N HIS A 101 8.37 -0.79 -3.26
CA HIS A 101 8.48 0.60 -3.67
C HIS A 101 8.94 1.48 -2.49
N LEU A 102 10.04 2.20 -2.68
CA LEU A 102 10.57 3.11 -1.67
C LEU A 102 9.91 4.48 -1.77
N LEU A 103 9.51 5.01 -0.63
CA LEU A 103 8.96 6.36 -0.48
C LEU A 103 9.81 7.16 0.51
N SER A 104 9.80 8.49 0.36
CA SER A 104 10.42 9.35 1.36
C SER A 104 9.66 9.28 2.69
N PRO A 105 10.29 9.59 3.82
CA PRO A 105 9.57 9.83 5.07
C PRO A 105 8.66 11.07 4.93
N PHE A 106 7.76 11.25 5.90
CA PHE A 106 6.81 12.37 5.91
C PHE A 106 7.46 13.74 6.11
N GLN A 107 8.62 13.76 6.75
CA GLN A 107 9.44 14.95 6.97
C GLN A 107 10.76 14.80 6.22
N ASN A 108 11.50 15.89 6.08
CA ASN A 108 12.81 15.86 5.42
C ASN A 108 13.74 14.86 6.11
N PRO A 109 14.22 13.83 5.40
CA PRO A 109 15.03 12.79 6.00
C PRO A 109 16.43 13.32 6.36
N GLU A 110 16.93 12.91 7.50
CA GLU A 110 18.34 13.09 7.84
C GLU A 110 19.21 12.08 7.08
N ASN A 111 18.66 10.91 6.80
CA ASN A 111 19.34 9.85 6.06
C ASN A 111 18.37 8.88 5.37
N ASN A 112 18.90 8.03 4.51
CA ASN A 112 18.11 7.07 3.72
C ASN A 112 17.45 5.96 4.56
N ARG A 113 17.82 5.80 5.82
CA ARG A 113 17.23 4.77 6.71
C ARG A 113 15.84 5.15 7.20
N GLU A 114 15.44 6.41 7.04
CA GLU A 114 14.11 6.90 7.38
C GLU A 114 13.07 6.68 6.28
N CYS A 115 13.49 6.16 5.10
CA CYS A 115 12.57 5.83 4.02
C CYS A 115 11.52 4.82 4.47
N LEU A 116 10.37 4.88 3.79
CA LEU A 116 9.29 3.91 3.90
C LEU A 116 9.36 2.94 2.73
N VAL A 117 8.86 1.72 2.93
CA VAL A 117 8.74 0.72 1.88
C VAL A 117 7.31 0.21 1.80
N VAL A 118 6.75 0.17 0.59
CA VAL A 118 5.47 -0.47 0.29
C VAL A 118 5.74 -1.86 -0.26
N ASP A 119 5.03 -2.86 0.26
CA ASP A 119 5.10 -4.23 -0.24
C ASP A 119 3.89 -4.53 -1.15
N PHE A 120 4.11 -4.54 -2.46
CA PHE A 120 3.08 -4.84 -3.46
C PHE A 120 2.69 -6.32 -3.53
N ARG A 121 3.43 -7.20 -2.86
CA ARG A 121 3.13 -8.63 -2.83
C ARG A 121 2.01 -8.98 -1.87
N GLU A 122 1.70 -8.07 -0.95
CA GLU A 122 0.63 -8.19 0.02
C GLU A 122 -0.44 -7.14 -0.25
N ILE A 123 -1.65 -7.58 -0.55
CA ILE A 123 -2.77 -6.71 -0.90
C ILE A 123 -3.95 -7.02 0.01
N TYR A 124 -4.39 -6.01 0.73
CA TYR A 124 -5.65 -6.03 1.47
C TYR A 124 -6.77 -5.50 0.60
N SER A 125 -7.96 -6.05 0.80
CA SER A 125 -9.19 -5.56 0.18
C SER A 125 -10.20 -5.32 1.31
N LEU A 126 -10.46 -4.05 1.62
CA LEU A 126 -11.27 -3.64 2.76
C LEU A 126 -12.48 -2.82 2.30
N PRO A 127 -13.63 -2.88 3.04
CA PRO A 127 -14.82 -2.13 2.67
C PRO A 127 -14.59 -0.62 2.66
N PHE A 128 -15.10 0.06 1.64
CA PHE A 128 -14.97 1.52 1.48
C PHE A 128 -15.53 2.28 2.68
N GLU A 129 -16.72 1.91 3.17
CA GLU A 129 -17.33 2.56 4.34
C GLU A 129 -16.49 2.39 5.61
N PHE A 130 -15.90 1.20 5.80
CA PHE A 130 -15.02 0.96 6.93
C PHE A 130 -13.80 1.89 6.90
N LEU A 131 -13.15 2.00 5.74
CA LEU A 131 -11.98 2.85 5.56
C LEU A 131 -12.31 4.34 5.69
N THR A 132 -13.48 4.76 5.22
CA THR A 132 -13.96 6.14 5.38
C THR A 132 -14.15 6.47 6.87
N LYS A 133 -14.71 5.57 7.65
CA LYS A 133 -14.87 5.73 9.10
C LYS A 133 -13.51 5.74 9.81
N HIS A 134 -12.59 4.84 9.41
CA HIS A 134 -11.25 4.83 9.95
C HIS A 134 -10.51 6.14 9.63
N ALA A 135 -10.52 6.59 8.39
CA ALA A 135 -9.91 7.86 7.98
C ALA A 135 -10.49 9.07 8.73
N ALA A 136 -11.80 9.08 8.98
CA ALA A 136 -12.46 10.12 9.75
C ALA A 136 -12.07 10.12 11.24
N SER A 137 -11.61 8.99 11.78
CA SER A 137 -11.09 8.91 13.15
C SER A 137 -9.66 9.46 13.29
N LEU A 138 -8.96 9.66 12.17
CA LEU A 138 -7.65 10.29 12.12
C LEU A 138 -7.83 11.80 12.00
N GLU A 139 -7.18 12.59 12.84
CA GLU A 139 -7.26 14.07 12.77
C GLU A 139 -6.73 14.60 11.43
N ASN A 140 -5.71 13.96 10.91
CA ASN A 140 -5.11 14.23 9.61
C ASN A 140 -4.41 12.96 9.11
N ARG A 141 -4.19 12.89 7.81
CA ARG A 141 -3.42 11.80 7.20
C ARG A 141 -2.48 12.36 6.14
N TRP A 142 -1.55 11.53 5.73
CA TRP A 142 -0.63 11.84 4.65
C TRP A 142 -1.16 11.30 3.33
N ARG A 143 -0.92 12.03 2.25
CA ARG A 143 -1.26 11.63 0.88
C ARG A 143 -0.05 11.86 -0.03
N LEU A 144 0.21 10.91 -0.92
CA LEU A 144 1.20 11.10 -1.97
C LEU A 144 0.75 12.19 -2.93
N LYS A 145 1.64 13.11 -3.23
CA LYS A 145 1.41 14.18 -4.21
C LYS A 145 2.09 13.90 -5.54
N PRO A 146 1.65 14.52 -6.65
CA PRO A 146 2.39 14.49 -7.91
C PRO A 146 3.83 15.01 -7.76
N PRO A 147 4.83 14.43 -8.48
CA PRO A 147 4.73 13.28 -9.40
C PRO A 147 4.90 11.93 -8.71
N TYR A 148 5.01 11.89 -7.38
CA TYR A 148 5.30 10.65 -6.62
C TYR A 148 4.13 9.66 -6.63
N LEU A 149 2.89 10.18 -6.68
CA LEU A 149 1.70 9.36 -6.85
C LEU A 149 1.71 8.60 -8.18
N GLU A 150 2.10 9.27 -9.27
CA GLU A 150 2.20 8.66 -10.60
C GLU A 150 3.32 7.61 -10.63
N HIS A 151 4.47 7.89 -10.02
CA HIS A 151 5.56 6.92 -9.90
C HIS A 151 5.14 5.69 -9.11
N PHE A 152 4.42 5.88 -8.02
CA PHE A 152 3.87 4.80 -7.20
C PHE A 152 2.88 3.95 -8.02
N SER A 153 1.93 4.58 -8.71
CA SER A 153 0.95 3.90 -9.55
C SER A 153 1.60 3.10 -10.68
N GLN A 154 2.60 3.68 -11.33
CA GLN A 154 3.36 3.00 -12.39
C GLN A 154 4.16 1.81 -11.85
N ALA A 155 4.77 1.94 -10.67
CA ALA A 155 5.51 0.86 -10.04
C ALA A 155 4.59 -0.31 -9.70
N PHE A 156 3.42 -0.03 -9.15
CA PHE A 156 2.39 -1.03 -8.87
C PHE A 156 1.90 -1.74 -10.14
N ALA A 157 1.53 -0.98 -11.17
CA ALA A 157 1.11 -1.54 -12.45
C ALA A 157 2.20 -2.43 -13.07
N ARG A 158 3.45 -1.99 -13.04
CA ARG A 158 4.59 -2.75 -13.58
C ARG A 158 4.79 -4.08 -12.86
N PHE A 159 4.56 -4.12 -11.57
CA PHE A 159 4.67 -5.36 -10.79
C PHE A 159 3.71 -6.45 -11.30
N PHE A 160 2.50 -6.09 -11.75
CA PHE A 160 1.50 -7.03 -12.28
C PHE A 160 1.56 -7.25 -13.80
N MET A 161 2.28 -6.43 -14.55
CA MET A 161 2.37 -6.53 -16.02
C MET A 161 3.29 -7.64 -16.55
N ARG A 162 3.69 -8.58 -15.72
CA ARG A 162 4.66 -9.64 -16.08
C ARG A 162 4.07 -10.78 -16.90
N VAL A 163 2.77 -10.88 -17.02
CA VAL A 163 2.10 -11.98 -17.69
C VAL A 163 1.48 -11.48 -18.99
N GLY A 164 1.85 -12.11 -20.11
CA GLY A 164 1.20 -11.86 -21.39
C GLY A 164 -0.28 -12.24 -21.33
N LEU A 165 -1.16 -11.37 -21.86
CA LEU A 165 -2.58 -11.69 -22.00
C LEU A 165 -2.76 -12.89 -22.91
N PRO A 166 -3.69 -13.83 -22.62
CA PRO A 166 -4.02 -14.94 -23.52
C PRO A 166 -4.55 -14.36 -24.85
N ALA A 167 -3.85 -14.69 -25.94
CA ALA A 167 -4.12 -14.11 -27.27
C ALA A 167 -5.41 -14.61 -27.96
N ASN A 168 -6.09 -15.65 -27.42
CA ASN A 168 -7.13 -16.40 -28.16
C ASN A 168 -8.43 -16.58 -27.38
N ILE A 169 -8.99 -15.52 -26.81
CA ILE A 169 -10.39 -15.55 -26.34
C ILE A 169 -11.30 -15.27 -27.55
N PRO A 170 -12.19 -16.21 -27.98
CA PRO A 170 -13.10 -15.95 -29.07
C PRO A 170 -14.10 -14.85 -28.70
N PRO A 171 -14.57 -14.07 -29.71
CA PRO A 171 -15.52 -12.99 -29.45
C PRO A 171 -16.84 -13.54 -28.89
N PHE A 172 -17.38 -12.83 -27.91
CA PHE A 172 -18.72 -13.10 -27.39
C PHE A 172 -19.75 -12.74 -28.46
N LYS A 173 -20.73 -13.68 -28.71
CA LYS A 173 -21.84 -13.46 -29.63
C LYS A 173 -23.02 -12.83 -28.90
#